data_e19537e891d4ada13f0a4d1338a5eaf9
#
_entry.id   e19537e891d4ada13f0a4d1338a5eaf9
#
_cell.length_a   1.000
_cell.length_b   1.000
_cell.length_c   1.000
_cell.angle_alpha   90.00
_cell.angle_beta   90.00
_cell.angle_gamma   90.00
#
_symmetry.space_group_name_H-M   'P 1'
#
loop_
_entity.id
_entity.type
_entity.pdbx_description
1 polymer ?
#
loop_
_entity_poly.entity_id
_entity_poly.type
_entity_poly.pdbx_seq_one_letter_code
_entity_poly.pdbx_strand_id
1 'polypeptide(L)'
;MAGMTAPQSRDTSELPRVTVEVPVLSIGAGPTDYEDLGRHVDALRKPGSLHMTLLHIGILERLAADIFAWTKGRMPAERAALEIATWLRELPVLDGFLGKSDTILTLGGGRISSLEVVVPQAVHDYQTLLLQGLHVLLDDLGLDYIDDFILSSPALGYRSPHWIPHVAVGKARAKHQEPIKIETLALEFGTSRIRNEMSLPSVV
;
A
#
# COMPACT_ATOMS: atom_id res chain seq x y z
N MET A 1 -44.07 8.78 21.40
CA MET A 1 -42.75 9.38 21.10
C MET A 1 -41.77 8.25 20.86
N ALA A 2 -41.50 7.94 19.59
CA ALA A 2 -40.57 6.89 19.23
C ALA A 2 -39.17 7.54 19.12
N GLY A 3 -38.25 7.14 20.00
CA GLY A 3 -36.87 7.58 19.99
C GLY A 3 -36.12 7.01 18.76
N MET A 4 -35.78 7.86 17.82
CA MET A 4 -34.84 7.55 16.76
C MET A 4 -33.45 7.37 17.39
N THR A 5 -33.03 6.13 17.53
CA THR A 5 -31.63 5.81 17.90
C THR A 5 -30.77 6.14 16.69
N ALA A 6 -29.88 7.12 16.85
CA ALA A 6 -28.88 7.44 15.82
C ALA A 6 -28.00 6.20 15.56
N PRO A 7 -27.64 5.91 14.29
CA PRO A 7 -26.75 4.81 14.00
C PRO A 7 -25.39 5.06 14.68
N GLN A 8 -24.96 4.11 15.52
CA GLN A 8 -23.64 4.13 16.13
C GLN A 8 -22.58 4.13 15.01
N SER A 9 -21.76 5.16 14.95
CA SER A 9 -20.57 5.18 14.08
C SER A 9 -19.67 4.02 14.49
N ARG A 10 -19.57 2.99 13.64
CA ARG A 10 -18.58 1.91 13.82
C ARG A 10 -17.19 2.55 13.89
N ASP A 11 -16.44 2.18 14.89
CA ASP A 11 -15.03 2.57 15.01
C ASP A 11 -14.27 2.03 13.79
N THR A 12 -13.95 2.93 12.85
CA THR A 12 -13.28 2.59 11.60
C THR A 12 -11.78 2.33 11.77
N SER A 13 -11.24 2.44 12.99
CA SER A 13 -9.82 2.16 13.27
C SER A 13 -9.46 0.68 13.16
N GLU A 14 -10.44 -0.22 13.26
CA GLU A 14 -10.27 -1.68 13.19
C GLU A 14 -10.47 -2.26 11.77
N LEU A 15 -10.94 -1.46 10.81
CA LEU A 15 -11.17 -1.97 9.46
C LEU A 15 -9.85 -2.26 8.75
N PRO A 16 -9.77 -3.39 8.01
CA PRO A 16 -8.55 -3.80 7.34
C PRO A 16 -8.19 -2.86 6.21
N ARG A 17 -6.88 -2.59 6.08
CA ARG A 17 -6.35 -1.80 4.96
C ARG A 17 -6.09 -2.71 3.78
N VAL A 18 -6.57 -2.32 2.62
CA VAL A 18 -6.36 -3.01 1.35
C VAL A 18 -5.15 -2.42 0.63
N THR A 19 -4.26 -3.29 0.18
CA THR A 19 -3.08 -2.92 -0.61
C THR A 19 -2.84 -3.95 -1.70
N VAL A 20 -2.28 -3.53 -2.82
CA VAL A 20 -1.63 -4.44 -3.78
C VAL A 20 -0.16 -4.50 -3.38
N GLU A 21 0.34 -5.71 -3.11
CA GLU A 21 1.68 -5.92 -2.58
C GLU A 21 2.34 -7.18 -3.14
N VAL A 22 3.66 -7.25 -3.02
CA VAL A 22 4.44 -8.47 -3.23
C VAL A 22 5.08 -8.90 -1.92
N PRO A 23 4.92 -10.18 -1.49
CA PRO A 23 5.56 -10.68 -0.29
C PRO A 23 7.06 -10.87 -0.52
N VAL A 24 7.87 -10.66 0.51
CA VAL A 24 9.27 -11.07 0.52
C VAL A 24 9.33 -12.55 0.90
N LEU A 25 9.85 -13.39 0.02
CA LEU A 25 10.02 -14.84 0.23
C LEU A 25 11.32 -15.14 0.94
N SER A 26 12.41 -14.47 0.53
CA SER A 26 13.72 -14.58 1.18
C SER A 26 14.43 -13.23 1.18
N ILE A 27 15.34 -13.04 2.15
CA ILE A 27 16.14 -11.83 2.30
C ILE A 27 17.52 -12.17 2.84
N GLY A 28 18.58 -11.67 2.17
CA GLY A 28 19.99 -11.92 2.50
C GLY A 28 20.50 -13.26 1.99
N ALA A 29 21.80 -13.50 2.18
CA ALA A 29 22.44 -14.79 1.86
C ALA A 29 22.21 -15.84 2.96
N GLY A 30 21.75 -15.40 4.15
CA GLY A 30 21.46 -16.25 5.30
C GLY A 30 20.63 -15.52 6.36
N PRO A 31 20.14 -16.24 7.39
CA PRO A 31 19.30 -15.65 8.43
C PRO A 31 19.98 -14.56 9.25
N THR A 32 21.31 -14.60 9.38
CA THR A 32 22.10 -13.62 10.14
C THR A 32 22.19 -12.26 9.42
N ASP A 33 22.17 -12.23 8.10
CA ASP A 33 22.31 -10.99 7.33
C ASP A 33 21.14 -10.03 7.57
N TYR A 34 19.92 -10.59 7.71
CA TYR A 34 18.75 -9.80 8.04
C TYR A 34 18.78 -9.30 9.48
N GLU A 35 19.21 -10.14 10.43
CA GLU A 35 19.30 -9.78 11.84
C GLU A 35 20.31 -8.68 12.11
N ASP A 36 21.36 -8.59 11.30
CA ASP A 36 22.36 -7.51 11.36
C ASP A 36 21.74 -6.12 11.16
N LEU A 37 20.60 -6.01 10.47
CA LEU A 37 19.84 -4.76 10.38
C LEU A 37 19.40 -4.23 11.75
N GLY A 38 19.31 -5.07 12.76
CA GLY A 38 19.05 -4.69 14.16
C GLY A 38 20.06 -3.69 14.73
N ARG A 39 21.25 -3.52 14.10
CA ARG A 39 22.21 -2.48 14.46
C ARG A 39 21.73 -1.07 14.07
N HIS A 40 20.83 -0.97 13.09
CA HIS A 40 20.36 0.28 12.50
C HIS A 40 18.87 0.54 12.69
N VAL A 41 18.11 -0.51 13.01
CA VAL A 41 16.63 -0.51 13.03
C VAL A 41 16.12 -0.98 14.37
N ASP A 42 15.15 -0.27 14.94
CA ASP A 42 14.47 -0.71 16.16
C ASP A 42 13.23 -1.55 15.80
N ALA A 43 12.88 -2.49 16.68
CA ALA A 43 11.74 -3.37 16.52
C ALA A 43 11.70 -4.01 15.11
N LEU A 44 12.81 -4.66 14.74
CA LEU A 44 12.96 -5.35 13.46
C LEU A 44 11.80 -6.32 13.25
N ARG A 45 11.16 -6.25 12.07
CA ARG A 45 10.02 -7.09 11.72
C ARG A 45 10.47 -8.52 11.42
N LYS A 46 9.58 -9.48 11.63
CA LYS A 46 9.85 -10.88 11.24
C LYS A 46 9.92 -10.98 9.71
N PRO A 47 10.89 -11.71 9.14
CA PRO A 47 11.04 -11.86 7.69
C PRO A 47 9.75 -12.26 6.96
N GLY A 48 9.00 -13.23 7.49
CA GLY A 48 7.74 -13.70 6.90
C GLY A 48 6.59 -12.67 6.90
N SER A 49 6.77 -11.50 7.51
CA SER A 49 5.80 -10.40 7.46
C SER A 49 6.17 -9.30 6.47
N LEU A 50 7.33 -9.42 5.83
CA LEU A 50 7.84 -8.39 4.94
C LEU A 50 7.14 -8.41 3.59
N HIS A 51 6.88 -7.24 3.05
CA HIS A 51 6.29 -7.05 1.74
C HIS A 51 6.69 -5.69 1.17
N MET A 52 6.60 -5.55 -0.14
CA MET A 52 6.66 -4.27 -0.83
C MET A 52 5.24 -3.89 -1.28
N THR A 53 4.81 -2.70 -0.93
CA THR A 53 3.51 -2.16 -1.38
C THR A 53 3.67 -1.52 -2.75
N LEU A 54 2.85 -1.97 -3.70
CA LEU A 54 2.79 -1.45 -5.07
C LEU A 54 1.69 -0.39 -5.22
N LEU A 55 0.55 -0.61 -4.55
CA LEU A 55 -0.58 0.33 -4.52
C LEU A 55 -1.26 0.29 -3.15
N HIS A 56 -1.53 1.45 -2.59
CA HIS A 56 -2.22 1.58 -1.31
C HIS A 56 -3.64 2.12 -1.54
N ILE A 57 -4.63 1.27 -1.30
CA ILE A 57 -6.06 1.64 -1.36
C ILE A 57 -6.55 2.18 0.00
N GLY A 58 -5.94 1.70 1.09
CA GLY A 58 -6.36 2.07 2.43
C GLY A 58 -7.60 1.32 2.90
N ILE A 59 -8.43 1.99 3.69
CA ILE A 59 -9.70 1.44 4.16
C ILE A 59 -10.73 1.69 3.07
N LEU A 60 -11.25 0.62 2.47
CA LEU A 60 -12.14 0.69 1.30
C LEU A 60 -13.39 1.55 1.56
N GLU A 61 -14.00 1.39 2.72
CA GLU A 61 -15.20 2.13 3.10
C GLU A 61 -14.92 3.64 3.21
N ARG A 62 -13.72 4.02 3.65
CA ARG A 62 -13.30 5.44 3.69
C ARG A 62 -13.08 5.99 2.29
N LEU A 63 -12.41 5.23 1.43
CA LEU A 63 -12.20 5.65 0.03
C LEU A 63 -13.54 5.81 -0.68
N ALA A 64 -14.48 4.88 -0.50
CA ALA A 64 -15.82 4.97 -1.06
C ALA A 64 -16.60 6.19 -0.53
N ALA A 65 -16.45 6.51 0.76
CA ALA A 65 -17.05 7.71 1.35
C ALA A 65 -16.41 9.00 0.81
N ASP A 66 -15.08 9.02 0.60
CA ASP A 66 -14.38 10.15 -0.02
C ASP A 66 -14.90 10.38 -1.46
N ILE A 67 -15.07 9.29 -2.25
CA ILE A 67 -15.64 9.35 -3.60
C ILE A 67 -17.07 9.89 -3.59
N PHE A 68 -17.91 9.40 -2.68
CA PHE A 68 -19.28 9.90 -2.53
C PHE A 68 -19.29 11.41 -2.23
N ALA A 69 -18.44 11.87 -1.32
CA ALA A 69 -18.34 13.28 -0.98
C ALA A 69 -17.81 14.11 -2.16
N TRP A 70 -16.77 13.64 -2.84
CA TRP A 70 -16.17 14.34 -3.99
C TRP A 70 -17.13 14.48 -5.16
N THR A 71 -17.88 13.44 -5.45
CA THR A 71 -18.91 13.44 -6.50
C THR A 71 -20.21 14.15 -6.08
N LYS A 72 -20.26 14.74 -4.87
CA LYS A 72 -21.45 15.39 -4.30
C LYS A 72 -22.68 14.45 -4.28
N GLY A 73 -22.45 13.19 -3.95
CA GLY A 73 -23.49 12.17 -3.85
C GLY A 73 -23.91 11.53 -5.19
N ARG A 74 -23.31 11.92 -6.32
CA ARG A 74 -23.63 11.31 -7.63
C ARG A 74 -23.24 9.83 -7.70
N MET A 75 -22.13 9.45 -7.04
CA MET A 75 -21.67 8.07 -6.93
C MET A 75 -21.95 7.54 -5.51
N PRO A 76 -22.90 6.60 -5.33
CA PRO A 76 -23.13 5.97 -4.02
C PRO A 76 -21.90 5.24 -3.49
N ALA A 77 -21.63 5.35 -2.19
CA ALA A 77 -20.44 4.75 -1.58
C ALA A 77 -20.40 3.22 -1.75
N GLU A 78 -21.52 2.55 -1.58
CA GLU A 78 -21.62 1.09 -1.75
C GLU A 78 -21.27 0.67 -3.19
N ARG A 79 -21.71 1.44 -4.19
CA ARG A 79 -21.39 1.19 -5.58
C ARG A 79 -19.91 1.44 -5.85
N ALA A 80 -19.35 2.53 -5.35
CA ALA A 80 -17.92 2.82 -5.47
C ALA A 80 -17.07 1.71 -4.85
N ALA A 81 -17.43 1.22 -3.66
CA ALA A 81 -16.73 0.12 -3.01
C ALA A 81 -16.77 -1.17 -3.84
N LEU A 82 -17.91 -1.49 -4.45
CA LEU A 82 -18.08 -2.67 -5.29
C LEU A 82 -17.25 -2.57 -6.57
N GLU A 83 -17.26 -1.43 -7.26
CA GLU A 83 -16.48 -1.21 -8.49
C GLU A 83 -14.96 -1.28 -8.20
N ILE A 84 -14.50 -0.68 -7.09
CA ILE A 84 -13.09 -0.78 -6.66
C ILE A 84 -12.73 -2.24 -6.36
N ALA A 85 -13.60 -2.99 -5.66
CA ALA A 85 -13.34 -4.39 -5.34
C ALA A 85 -13.29 -5.27 -6.59
N THR A 86 -14.15 -5.02 -7.57
CA THR A 86 -14.17 -5.71 -8.86
C THR A 86 -12.87 -5.44 -9.62
N TRP A 87 -12.51 -4.17 -9.77
CA TRP A 87 -11.26 -3.77 -10.42
C TRP A 87 -10.03 -4.42 -9.78
N LEU A 88 -9.95 -4.44 -8.45
CA LEU A 88 -8.84 -5.06 -7.74
C LEU A 88 -8.70 -6.55 -8.07
N ARG A 89 -9.81 -7.30 -8.16
CA ARG A 89 -9.80 -8.73 -8.48
C ARG A 89 -9.44 -9.04 -9.94
N GLU A 90 -9.63 -8.08 -10.83
CA GLU A 90 -9.31 -8.19 -12.25
C GLU A 90 -7.88 -7.75 -12.59
N LEU A 91 -7.11 -7.26 -11.59
CA LEU A 91 -5.73 -6.88 -11.82
C LEU A 91 -4.89 -8.06 -12.31
N PRO A 92 -4.04 -7.85 -13.32
CA PRO A 92 -3.09 -8.88 -13.72
C PRO A 92 -2.13 -9.20 -12.58
N VAL A 93 -1.62 -10.42 -12.54
CA VAL A 93 -0.64 -10.85 -11.54
C VAL A 93 0.76 -10.46 -12.03
N LEU A 94 1.53 -9.79 -11.18
CA LEU A 94 2.96 -9.62 -11.38
C LEU A 94 3.68 -10.88 -10.91
N ASP A 95 4.50 -11.47 -11.75
CA ASP A 95 5.32 -12.63 -11.40
C ASP A 95 6.38 -12.29 -10.34
N GLY A 96 6.84 -13.30 -9.62
CA GLY A 96 7.92 -13.17 -8.65
C GLY A 96 9.21 -12.66 -9.30
N PHE A 97 10.01 -11.91 -8.55
CA PHE A 97 11.25 -11.31 -9.05
C PHE A 97 12.33 -11.23 -7.99
N LEU A 98 13.54 -10.95 -8.42
CA LEU A 98 14.68 -10.68 -7.55
C LEU A 98 14.92 -9.18 -7.47
N GLY A 99 15.24 -8.71 -6.27
CA GLY A 99 15.66 -7.33 -5.99
C GLY A 99 16.92 -7.29 -5.14
N LYS A 100 17.48 -6.10 -4.99
CA LYS A 100 18.67 -5.84 -4.16
C LYS A 100 18.48 -4.56 -3.37
N SER A 101 19.03 -4.53 -2.16
CA SER A 101 19.07 -3.31 -1.33
C SER A 101 20.43 -3.15 -0.68
N ASP A 102 20.95 -1.94 -0.70
CA ASP A 102 22.16 -1.52 -0.01
C ASP A 102 21.93 -0.27 0.86
N THR A 103 20.67 0.15 1.01
CA THR A 103 20.34 1.41 1.66
C THR A 103 19.10 1.27 2.54
N ILE A 104 19.21 1.75 3.77
CA ILE A 104 18.06 1.94 4.66
C ILE A 104 17.60 3.40 4.57
N LEU A 105 16.34 3.62 4.24
CA LEU A 105 15.67 4.91 4.23
C LEU A 105 14.77 5.06 5.45
N THR A 106 14.52 6.30 5.84
CA THR A 106 13.53 6.63 6.85
C THR A 106 12.30 7.24 6.17
N LEU A 107 11.16 6.56 6.26
CA LEU A 107 9.90 6.91 5.63
C LEU A 107 8.80 7.16 6.69
N GLY A 108 7.56 7.46 6.23
CA GLY A 108 6.40 7.61 7.11
C GLY A 108 6.55 8.76 8.11
N GLY A 109 7.08 9.91 7.67
CA GLY A 109 7.33 11.07 8.54
C GLY A 109 8.45 10.83 9.55
N GLY A 110 9.45 10.03 9.19
CA GLY A 110 10.63 9.78 10.02
C GLY A 110 10.45 8.66 11.05
N ARG A 111 9.44 7.80 10.90
CA ARG A 111 9.12 6.77 11.91
C ARG A 111 9.41 5.33 11.47
N ILE A 112 9.54 5.09 10.19
CA ILE A 112 9.65 3.74 9.62
C ILE A 112 11.00 3.61 8.93
N SER A 113 11.79 2.61 9.33
CA SER A 113 12.97 2.18 8.58
C SER A 113 12.56 1.23 7.48
N SER A 114 13.02 1.50 6.27
CA SER A 114 12.70 0.74 5.07
C SER A 114 13.96 0.48 4.26
N LEU A 115 14.08 -0.70 3.70
CA LEU A 115 15.08 -1.01 2.67
C LEU A 115 14.63 -0.36 1.35
N GLU A 116 15.47 0.47 0.75
CA GLU A 116 15.29 0.91 -0.64
C GLU A 116 15.70 -0.25 -1.55
N VAL A 117 14.81 -0.66 -2.46
CA VAL A 117 15.04 -1.85 -3.27
C VAL A 117 15.22 -1.46 -4.74
N VAL A 118 16.32 -1.90 -5.32
CA VAL A 118 16.49 -1.88 -6.78
C VAL A 118 15.71 -3.06 -7.35
N VAL A 119 14.73 -2.79 -8.20
CA VAL A 119 13.83 -3.77 -8.79
C VAL A 119 13.94 -3.77 -10.32
N PRO A 120 13.55 -4.88 -11.00
CA PRO A 120 13.46 -4.93 -12.46
C PRO A 120 12.47 -3.90 -13.02
N GLN A 121 12.67 -3.50 -14.29
CA GLN A 121 11.79 -2.53 -14.98
C GLN A 121 10.33 -3.00 -15.00
N ALA A 122 10.08 -4.30 -15.15
CA ALA A 122 8.73 -4.87 -15.13
C ALA A 122 7.93 -4.52 -13.86
N VAL A 123 8.59 -4.31 -12.71
CA VAL A 123 7.94 -3.89 -11.46
C VAL A 123 7.52 -2.43 -11.53
N HIS A 124 8.33 -1.57 -12.11
CA HIS A 124 7.99 -0.17 -12.37
C HIS A 124 6.84 -0.05 -13.38
N ASP A 125 6.87 -0.86 -14.43
CA ASP A 125 5.84 -0.90 -15.45
C ASP A 125 4.51 -1.36 -14.84
N TYR A 126 4.54 -2.37 -13.99
CA TYR A 126 3.36 -2.85 -13.28
C TYR A 126 2.80 -1.80 -12.31
N GLN A 127 3.66 -1.12 -11.56
CA GLN A 127 3.23 -0.04 -10.66
C GLN A 127 2.59 1.12 -11.46
N THR A 128 3.13 1.45 -12.62
CA THR A 128 2.55 2.43 -13.54
C THR A 128 1.19 1.98 -14.06
N LEU A 129 1.05 0.69 -14.41
CA LEU A 129 -0.23 0.10 -14.82
C LEU A 129 -1.29 0.22 -13.71
N LEU A 130 -0.91 -0.04 -12.45
CA LEU A 130 -1.82 0.10 -11.31
C LEU A 130 -2.31 1.55 -11.16
N LEU A 131 -1.42 2.54 -11.30
CA LEU A 131 -1.80 3.96 -11.22
C LEU A 131 -2.70 4.39 -12.37
N GLN A 132 -2.37 3.98 -13.59
CA GLN A 132 -3.21 4.26 -14.76
C GLN A 132 -4.59 3.61 -14.62
N GLY A 133 -4.64 2.36 -14.16
CA GLY A 133 -5.89 1.66 -13.89
C GLY A 133 -6.73 2.34 -12.81
N LEU A 134 -6.10 2.84 -11.75
CA LEU A 134 -6.79 3.62 -10.72
C LEU A 134 -7.37 4.92 -11.30
N HIS A 135 -6.64 5.62 -12.16
CA HIS A 135 -7.13 6.83 -12.82
C HIS A 135 -8.36 6.54 -13.69
N VAL A 136 -8.32 5.48 -14.51
CA VAL A 136 -9.45 5.06 -15.33
C VAL A 136 -10.66 4.71 -14.48
N LEU A 137 -10.45 3.93 -13.41
CA LEU A 137 -11.52 3.59 -12.47
C LEU A 137 -12.17 4.83 -11.85
N LEU A 138 -11.37 5.80 -11.41
CA LEU A 138 -11.89 7.03 -10.79
C LEU A 138 -12.66 7.89 -11.80
N ASP A 139 -12.23 7.93 -13.07
CA ASP A 139 -12.94 8.58 -14.16
C ASP A 139 -14.30 7.91 -14.41
N ASP A 140 -14.33 6.58 -14.51
CA ASP A 140 -15.55 5.78 -14.68
C ASP A 140 -16.53 5.96 -13.49
N LEU A 141 -16.01 6.20 -12.29
CA LEU A 141 -16.81 6.56 -11.12
C LEU A 141 -17.29 8.02 -11.14
N GLY A 142 -16.97 8.77 -12.18
CA GLY A 142 -17.43 10.15 -12.42
C GLY A 142 -16.74 11.20 -11.54
N LEU A 143 -15.47 11.00 -11.22
CA LEU A 143 -14.68 12.01 -10.51
C LEU A 143 -14.12 13.03 -11.50
N ASP A 144 -14.31 14.29 -11.17
CA ASP A 144 -13.60 15.41 -11.79
C ASP A 144 -12.30 15.67 -11.01
N TYR A 145 -11.25 16.16 -11.67
CA TYR A 145 -9.96 16.53 -11.04
C TYR A 145 -9.32 15.37 -10.25
N ILE A 146 -9.13 14.23 -10.94
CA ILE A 146 -8.67 12.96 -10.33
C ILE A 146 -7.35 13.12 -9.58
N ASP A 147 -6.38 13.85 -10.13
CA ASP A 147 -5.09 14.09 -9.47
C ASP A 147 -5.26 14.82 -8.12
N ASP A 148 -6.12 15.84 -8.08
CA ASP A 148 -6.43 16.55 -6.83
C ASP A 148 -7.11 15.62 -5.81
N PHE A 149 -8.01 14.75 -6.28
CA PHE A 149 -8.62 13.74 -5.43
C PHE A 149 -7.57 12.78 -4.85
N ILE A 150 -6.70 12.21 -5.67
CA ILE A 150 -5.65 11.27 -5.24
C ILE A 150 -4.73 11.91 -4.21
N LEU A 151 -4.31 13.16 -4.43
CA LEU A 151 -3.43 13.90 -3.52
C LEU A 151 -4.10 14.31 -2.21
N SER A 152 -5.41 14.55 -2.22
CA SER A 152 -6.17 15.04 -1.06
C SER A 152 -6.87 13.94 -0.26
N SER A 153 -7.19 12.79 -0.87
CA SER A 153 -7.88 11.70 -0.18
C SER A 153 -7.04 11.12 0.96
N PRO A 154 -7.52 11.17 2.21
CA PRO A 154 -6.82 10.56 3.33
C PRO A 154 -6.77 9.03 3.25
N ALA A 155 -7.67 8.41 2.49
CA ALA A 155 -7.73 6.97 2.30
C ALA A 155 -6.60 6.47 1.40
N LEU A 156 -6.32 7.18 0.29
CA LEU A 156 -5.24 6.86 -0.62
C LEU A 156 -3.90 7.29 -0.03
N GLY A 157 -2.97 6.35 0.12
CA GLY A 157 -1.65 6.61 0.70
C GLY A 157 -0.69 7.39 -0.20
N TYR A 158 -1.15 7.86 -1.35
CA TYR A 158 -0.34 8.54 -2.34
C TYR A 158 -0.19 10.03 -2.02
N ARG A 159 0.97 10.39 -1.49
CA ARG A 159 1.33 11.79 -1.24
C ARG A 159 2.66 12.19 -1.88
N SER A 160 3.25 11.30 -2.66
CA SER A 160 4.49 11.57 -3.37
C SER A 160 4.33 11.26 -4.85
N PRO A 161 4.71 12.17 -5.76
CA PRO A 161 4.67 11.92 -7.21
C PRO A 161 5.67 10.83 -7.64
N HIS A 162 6.59 10.44 -6.76
CA HIS A 162 7.61 9.43 -7.04
C HIS A 162 7.43 8.22 -6.13
N TRP A 163 7.16 7.07 -6.73
CA TRP A 163 7.15 5.81 -6.03
C TRP A 163 8.59 5.34 -5.81
N ILE A 164 8.93 5.05 -4.57
CA ILE A 164 10.21 4.46 -4.20
C ILE A 164 9.94 3.00 -3.83
N PRO A 165 10.49 2.01 -4.58
CA PRO A 165 10.41 0.62 -4.19
C PRO A 165 11.06 0.41 -2.83
N HIS A 166 10.28 -0.05 -1.84
CA HIS A 166 10.81 -0.22 -0.49
C HIS A 166 10.10 -1.34 0.28
N VAL A 167 10.83 -1.90 1.24
CA VAL A 167 10.33 -2.88 2.21
C VAL A 167 10.50 -2.31 3.61
N ALA A 168 9.39 -2.08 4.31
CA ALA A 168 9.42 -1.59 5.69
C ALA A 168 9.91 -2.70 6.64
N VAL A 169 11.06 -2.50 7.28
CA VAL A 169 11.73 -3.50 8.11
C VAL A 169 11.63 -3.25 9.61
N GLY A 170 11.23 -2.06 10.04
CA GLY A 170 11.10 -1.78 11.48
C GLY A 170 10.83 -0.31 11.77
N LYS A 171 11.18 0.12 12.99
CA LYS A 171 11.07 1.51 13.43
C LYS A 171 12.40 2.24 13.24
N ALA A 172 12.34 3.50 12.86
CA ALA A 172 13.53 4.34 12.80
C ALA A 172 14.01 4.68 14.22
N ARG A 173 15.34 4.61 14.44
CA ARG A 173 15.96 4.96 15.72
C ARG A 173 15.92 6.47 15.99
N ALA A 174 16.03 7.26 14.93
CA ALA A 174 15.94 8.71 15.02
C ALA A 174 14.97 9.24 13.96
N LYS A 175 14.25 10.30 14.30
CA LYS A 175 13.37 11.02 13.37
C LYS A 175 14.25 11.75 12.34
N HIS A 176 13.91 11.65 11.05
CA HIS A 176 14.67 12.25 9.94
C HIS A 176 16.12 11.75 9.84
N GLN A 177 16.33 10.46 10.10
CA GLN A 177 17.63 9.83 9.92
C GLN A 177 18.04 9.86 8.45
N GLU A 178 19.28 10.28 8.18
CA GLU A 178 19.88 10.21 6.84
C GLU A 178 19.93 8.74 6.34
N PRO A 179 19.92 8.52 5.00
CA PRO A 179 20.06 7.19 4.45
C PRO A 179 21.32 6.49 4.96
N ILE A 180 21.17 5.24 5.39
CA ILE A 180 22.29 4.43 5.89
C ILE A 180 22.67 3.43 4.82
N LYS A 181 23.95 3.45 4.42
CA LYS A 181 24.50 2.40 3.55
C LYS A 181 24.80 1.15 4.36
N ILE A 182 24.42 0.01 3.80
CA ILE A 182 24.61 -1.33 4.35
C ILE A 182 25.27 -2.24 3.31
N GLU A 183 25.72 -3.41 3.73
CA GLU A 183 26.07 -4.47 2.79
C GLU A 183 24.87 -4.88 1.94
N THR A 184 25.12 -5.19 0.66
CA THR A 184 24.05 -5.52 -0.27
C THR A 184 23.30 -6.77 0.16
N LEU A 185 22.00 -6.62 0.36
CA LEU A 185 21.07 -7.72 0.61
C LEU A 185 20.35 -8.11 -0.68
N ALA A 186 20.32 -9.39 -0.99
CA ALA A 186 19.45 -9.94 -2.03
C ALA A 186 18.05 -10.17 -1.44
N LEU A 187 17.01 -9.84 -2.23
CA LEU A 187 15.62 -10.10 -1.86
C LEU A 187 14.96 -10.90 -2.98
N GLU A 188 14.20 -11.91 -2.59
CA GLU A 188 13.31 -12.64 -3.48
C GLU A 188 11.88 -12.28 -3.15
N PHE A 189 11.11 -11.89 -4.16
CA PHE A 189 9.71 -11.51 -4.03
C PHE A 189 8.83 -12.57 -4.69
N GLY A 190 7.70 -12.85 -4.05
CA GLY A 190 6.64 -13.67 -4.63
C GLY A 190 5.78 -12.89 -5.62
N THR A 191 4.74 -13.54 -6.12
CA THR A 191 3.75 -12.92 -7.02
C THR A 191 2.96 -11.84 -6.29
N SER A 192 2.46 -10.86 -7.06
CA SER A 192 1.58 -9.83 -6.50
C SER A 192 0.28 -10.43 -5.94
N ARG A 193 -0.23 -9.80 -4.89
CA ARG A 193 -1.47 -10.19 -4.23
C ARG A 193 -2.20 -8.98 -3.68
N ILE A 194 -3.49 -9.15 -3.43
CA ILE A 194 -4.29 -8.17 -2.70
C ILE A 194 -4.28 -8.56 -1.22
N ARG A 195 -3.73 -7.69 -0.39
CA ARG A 195 -3.80 -7.88 1.07
C ARG A 195 -5.19 -7.57 1.58
N ASN A 196 -5.71 -8.42 2.46
CA ASN A 196 -7.07 -8.34 3.02
C ASN A 196 -8.17 -8.46 1.95
N GLU A 197 -7.92 -9.20 0.87
CA GLU A 197 -8.89 -9.45 -0.20
C GLU A 197 -10.24 -9.98 0.32
N MET A 198 -10.21 -10.82 1.35
CA MET A 198 -11.42 -11.37 1.98
C MET A 198 -12.32 -10.31 2.63
N SER A 199 -11.82 -9.10 2.85
CA SER A 199 -12.61 -7.97 3.36
C SER A 199 -13.30 -7.17 2.25
N LEU A 200 -13.03 -7.47 0.98
CA LEU A 200 -13.69 -6.82 -0.15
C LEU A 200 -15.15 -7.30 -0.27
N PRO A 201 -16.08 -6.42 -0.66
CA PRO A 201 -17.48 -6.81 -0.89
C PRO A 201 -17.56 -7.87 -2.00
N SER A 202 -18.45 -8.85 -1.80
CA SER A 202 -18.71 -9.88 -2.81
C SER A 202 -19.48 -9.31 -3.98
N VAL A 203 -19.04 -9.62 -5.20
CA VAL A 203 -19.84 -9.42 -6.41
C VAL A 203 -20.86 -10.54 -6.45
N VAL A 204 -22.15 -10.21 -6.29
CA VAL A 204 -23.28 -11.14 -6.38
C VAL A 204 -23.73 -11.25 -7.82
#